data_288484c5e11510e6037b4d9c8a8ab962
#
_entry.id   288484c5e11510e6037b4d9c8a8ab962
#
_cell.length_a   1.000
_cell.length_b   1.000
_cell.length_c   1.000
_cell.angle_alpha   90.00
_cell.angle_beta   90.00
_cell.angle_gamma   90.00
#
_symmetry.space_group_name_H-M   'P 1'
#
loop_
_entity.id
_entity.type
_entity.pdbx_description
1 polymer ?
#
loop_
_entity_poly.entity_id
_entity_poly.type
_entity_poly.pdbx_seq_one_letter_code
_entity_poly.pdbx_strand_id
1 'polypeptide(L)'
;GMHTNFSTQKMRESYDAIIAACEALGQPGKPEEHLAGYGVGIEDRLTGEHETQRYDQFSYGVSDRGASIRIPWQVALDKKGYIEDRRPNANADPYVITTLMTNTVCEALA
;
A
#
# COMPACT_ATOMS: atom_id res chain seq x y z
N GLY A 1 1.74 1.44 -13.69
CA GLY A 1 1.84 0.45 -12.65
C GLY A 1 0.52 -0.27 -12.38
N MET A 2 0.58 -1.25 -11.55
CA MET A 2 -0.59 -2.00 -11.13
C MET A 2 -1.00 -1.54 -9.73
N HIS A 3 -1.83 -0.51 -9.64
CA HIS A 3 -2.33 -0.06 -8.36
C HIS A 3 -3.30 -1.09 -7.81
N THR A 4 -3.13 -1.46 -6.54
CA THR A 4 -3.87 -2.56 -5.94
C THR A 4 -4.67 -2.04 -4.75
N ASN A 5 -5.98 -2.17 -4.84
CA ASN A 5 -6.88 -1.85 -3.73
C ASN A 5 -6.96 -3.06 -2.79
N PHE A 6 -6.88 -2.80 -1.50
CA PHE A 6 -6.87 -3.86 -0.50
C PHE A 6 -7.72 -3.46 0.70
N SER A 7 -8.47 -4.42 1.24
CA SER A 7 -9.28 -4.23 2.44
C SER A 7 -9.38 -5.51 3.25
N THR A 8 -9.68 -5.35 4.52
CA THR A 8 -10.07 -6.45 5.42
C THR A 8 -11.40 -6.11 6.04
N GLN A 9 -12.01 -7.09 6.74
CA GLN A 9 -13.26 -6.83 7.43
C GLN A 9 -13.10 -5.70 8.46
N LYS A 10 -12.01 -5.72 9.23
CA LYS A 10 -11.75 -4.66 10.22
C LYS A 10 -11.60 -3.29 9.57
N MET A 11 -10.94 -3.20 8.43
CA MET A 11 -10.79 -1.95 7.69
C MET A 11 -12.12 -1.43 7.15
N ARG A 12 -13.04 -2.31 6.82
CA ARG A 12 -14.39 -1.92 6.38
C ARG A 12 -15.27 -1.46 7.52
N GLU A 13 -14.81 -1.60 8.77
CA GLU A 13 -15.57 -1.24 9.95
C GLU A 13 -14.97 -0.08 10.75
N SER A 14 -13.66 0.19 10.59
CA SER A 14 -12.94 1.12 11.44
C SER A 14 -11.81 1.83 10.71
N TYR A 15 -11.75 3.15 10.88
CA TYR A 15 -10.65 3.95 10.34
C TYR A 15 -9.33 3.67 11.09
N ASP A 16 -9.40 3.33 12.37
CA ASP A 16 -8.20 2.95 13.13
C ASP A 16 -7.52 1.75 12.49
N ALA A 17 -8.29 0.79 11.95
CA ALA A 17 -7.74 -0.35 11.23
C ALA A 17 -7.08 0.09 9.91
N ILE A 18 -7.65 1.08 9.22
CA ILE A 18 -7.05 1.65 8.00
C ILE A 18 -5.66 2.23 8.31
N ILE A 19 -5.57 3.04 9.36
CA ILE A 19 -4.29 3.65 9.77
C ILE A 19 -3.30 2.59 10.22
N ALA A 20 -3.75 1.61 11.01
CA ALA A 20 -2.90 0.51 11.47
C ALA A 20 -2.34 -0.30 10.30
N ALA A 21 -3.14 -0.52 9.27
CA ALA A 21 -2.68 -1.21 8.05
C ALA A 21 -1.58 -0.42 7.34
N CYS A 22 -1.77 0.89 7.18
CA CYS A 22 -0.78 1.75 6.55
C CYS A 22 0.54 1.76 7.33
N GLU A 23 0.46 1.87 8.66
CA GLU A 23 1.66 1.87 9.50
C GLU A 23 2.37 0.52 9.48
N ALA A 24 1.62 -0.60 9.43
CA ALA A 24 2.20 -1.92 9.33
C ALA A 24 3.02 -2.09 8.05
N LEU A 25 2.52 -1.57 6.94
CA LEU A 25 3.20 -1.64 5.65
C LEU A 25 4.50 -0.83 5.61
N GLY A 26 4.63 0.15 6.50
CA GLY A 26 5.84 0.99 6.60
C GLY A 26 6.81 0.56 7.69
N GLN A 27 6.55 -0.51 8.42
CA GLN A 27 7.47 -0.97 9.47
C GLN A 27 8.83 -1.38 8.88
N PRO A 28 9.93 -1.24 9.65
CA PRO A 28 11.27 -1.57 9.16
C PRO A 28 11.32 -2.96 8.50
N GLY A 29 11.85 -3.01 7.27
CA GLY A 29 11.97 -4.24 6.49
C GLY A 29 10.74 -4.56 5.64
N LYS A 30 9.56 -4.03 5.94
CA LYS A 30 8.35 -4.32 5.17
C LYS A 30 8.35 -3.68 3.78
N PRO A 31 8.73 -2.40 3.63
CA PRO A 31 8.79 -1.83 2.28
C PRO A 31 9.72 -2.62 1.35
N GLU A 32 10.90 -3.02 1.82
CA GLU A 32 11.85 -3.79 1.01
C GLU A 32 11.31 -5.18 0.68
N GLU A 33 10.69 -5.85 1.64
CA GLU A 33 10.07 -7.16 1.44
C GLU A 33 8.99 -7.12 0.36
N HIS A 34 8.12 -6.12 0.42
CA HIS A 34 7.04 -5.96 -0.56
C HIS A 34 7.59 -5.64 -1.95
N LEU A 35 8.49 -4.66 -2.04
CA LEU A 35 9.03 -4.24 -3.34
C LEU A 35 9.76 -5.37 -4.06
N ALA A 36 10.38 -6.29 -3.33
CA ALA A 36 11.04 -7.45 -3.92
C ALA A 36 10.06 -8.34 -4.70
N GLY A 37 8.79 -8.32 -4.34
CA GLY A 37 7.75 -9.11 -5.01
C GLY A 37 6.85 -8.29 -5.94
N TYR A 38 7.14 -7.01 -6.15
CA TYR A 38 6.23 -6.10 -6.88
C TYR A 38 6.60 -5.87 -8.34
N GLY A 39 7.48 -6.70 -8.90
CA GLY A 39 7.83 -6.64 -10.31
C GLY A 39 9.25 -6.16 -10.55
N VAL A 40 9.63 -6.13 -11.83
CA VAL A 40 10.96 -5.72 -12.29
C VAL A 40 10.92 -4.25 -12.69
N GLY A 41 11.98 -3.49 -12.41
CA GLY A 41 12.08 -2.09 -12.82
C GLY A 41 11.43 -1.12 -11.85
N ILE A 42 11.28 -1.52 -10.59
CA ILE A 42 10.68 -0.66 -9.55
C ILE A 42 11.45 0.66 -9.43
N GLU A 43 12.77 0.62 -9.43
CA GLU A 43 13.61 1.80 -9.27
C GLU A 43 13.42 2.80 -10.42
N ASP A 44 13.15 2.30 -11.62
CA ASP A 44 12.95 3.14 -12.80
C ASP A 44 11.60 3.86 -12.79
N ARG A 45 10.61 3.28 -12.14
CA ARG A 45 9.26 3.85 -12.07
C ARG A 45 9.03 4.68 -10.81
N LEU A 46 9.48 4.19 -9.66
CA LEU A 46 9.30 4.89 -8.38
C LEU A 46 10.46 5.83 -8.13
N THR A 47 10.46 6.95 -8.86
CA THR A 47 11.55 7.92 -8.85
C THR A 47 11.35 9.09 -7.91
N GLY A 48 10.14 9.25 -7.37
CA GLY A 48 9.76 10.44 -6.61
C GLY A 48 9.18 11.53 -7.48
N GLU A 49 9.05 11.29 -8.78
CA GLU A 49 8.46 12.21 -9.76
C GLU A 49 7.17 11.62 -10.33
N HIS A 50 6.40 12.40 -11.08
CA HIS A 50 5.20 11.92 -11.77
C HIS A 50 4.20 11.23 -10.83
N GLU A 51 3.96 11.86 -9.66
CA GLU A 51 3.04 11.36 -8.66
C GLU A 51 3.43 9.97 -8.13
N THR A 52 4.73 9.72 -7.94
CA THR A 52 5.23 8.49 -7.32
C THR A 52 6.05 8.82 -6.08
N GLN A 53 6.01 7.90 -5.09
CA GLN A 53 6.96 7.91 -3.99
C GLN A 53 8.22 7.20 -4.46
N ARG A 54 9.38 7.70 -4.04
CA ARG A 54 10.64 7.08 -4.36
C ARG A 54 10.70 5.66 -3.79
N TYR A 55 11.33 4.70 -4.51
CA TYR A 55 11.33 3.28 -4.12
C TYR A 55 11.98 3.03 -2.76
N ASP A 56 12.93 3.87 -2.35
CA ASP A 56 13.64 3.73 -1.08
C ASP A 56 13.02 4.55 0.05
N GLN A 57 11.83 5.08 -0.16
CA GLN A 57 11.08 5.84 0.83
C GLN A 57 9.66 5.29 0.92
N PHE A 58 9.09 5.35 2.11
CA PHE A 58 7.71 4.90 2.33
C PHE A 58 6.90 6.05 2.91
N SER A 59 5.69 6.23 2.39
CA SER A 59 4.73 7.18 2.94
C SER A 59 3.32 6.71 2.70
N TYR A 60 2.38 7.26 3.46
CA TYR A 60 0.96 7.09 3.19
C TYR A 60 0.23 8.40 3.47
N GLY A 61 -0.92 8.59 2.83
CA GLY A 61 -1.69 9.81 3.04
C GLY A 61 -3.03 9.77 2.36
N VAL A 62 -3.92 10.64 2.82
CA VAL A 62 -5.28 10.79 2.27
C VAL A 62 -5.19 11.52 0.93
N SER A 63 -5.76 10.93 -0.11
CA SER A 63 -5.77 11.48 -1.48
C SER A 63 -4.38 11.79 -2.02
N ASP A 64 -3.35 11.21 -1.45
CA ASP A 64 -1.97 11.50 -1.79
C ASP A 64 -1.50 10.58 -2.92
N ARG A 65 -1.48 11.11 -4.13
CA ARG A 65 -1.03 10.36 -5.32
C ARG A 65 0.48 10.17 -5.36
N GLY A 66 1.22 10.92 -4.54
CA GLY A 66 2.66 10.75 -4.43
C GLY A 66 3.08 9.80 -3.33
N ALA A 67 2.13 9.24 -2.58
CA ALA A 67 2.44 8.32 -1.49
C ALA A 67 2.61 6.88 -2.00
N SER A 68 3.29 6.06 -1.19
CA SER A 68 3.37 4.61 -1.44
C SER A 68 1.99 3.97 -1.29
N ILE A 69 1.30 4.33 -0.22
CA ILE A 69 -0.06 3.85 0.08
C ILE A 69 -0.99 5.06 0.12
N ARG A 70 -2.06 5.00 -0.64
CA ARG A 70 -3.04 6.07 -0.68
C ARG A 70 -4.32 5.64 0.03
N ILE A 71 -4.80 6.51 0.90
CA ILE A 71 -6.14 6.37 1.49
C ILE A 71 -7.07 7.22 0.63
N PRO A 72 -8.05 6.62 -0.08
CA PRO A 72 -8.97 7.41 -0.88
C PRO A 72 -9.74 8.42 -0.04
N TRP A 73 -10.02 9.59 -0.61
CA TRP A 73 -10.73 10.66 0.08
C TRP A 73 -12.05 10.17 0.69
N GLN A 74 -12.81 9.39 -0.05
CA GLN A 74 -14.10 8.89 0.41
C GLN A 74 -13.94 7.96 1.63
N VAL A 75 -12.87 7.18 1.67
CA VAL A 75 -12.57 6.30 2.79
C VAL A 75 -12.29 7.12 4.06
N ALA A 76 -11.51 8.19 3.93
CA ALA A 76 -11.23 9.07 5.07
C ALA A 76 -12.51 9.75 5.57
N LEU A 77 -13.41 10.12 4.67
CA LEU A 77 -14.69 10.74 5.00
C LEU A 77 -15.63 9.75 5.70
N ASP A 78 -15.74 8.54 5.17
CA ASP A 78 -16.62 7.50 5.71
C ASP A 78 -16.04 6.82 6.96
N LYS A 79 -14.75 7.00 7.24
CA LYS A 79 -14.04 6.38 8.35
C LYS A 79 -13.98 4.86 8.26
N LYS A 80 -14.01 4.32 7.05
CA LYS A 80 -13.94 2.88 6.77
C LYS A 80 -13.74 2.66 5.28
N GLY A 81 -13.20 1.49 4.90
CA GLY A 81 -13.11 1.11 3.51
C GLY A 81 -11.82 0.37 3.17
N TYR A 82 -11.00 0.95 2.31
CA TYR A 82 -9.84 0.27 1.73
C TYR A 82 -8.67 1.23 1.55
N ILE A 83 -7.50 0.64 1.25
CA ILE A 83 -6.29 1.38 0.89
C ILE A 83 -5.85 0.99 -0.51
N GLU A 84 -5.06 1.85 -1.14
CA GLU A 84 -4.50 1.60 -2.47
C GLU A 84 -2.98 1.52 -2.36
N ASP A 85 -2.41 0.36 -2.71
CA ASP A 85 -0.96 0.21 -2.83
C ASP A 85 -0.57 0.63 -4.25
N ARG A 86 0.21 1.69 -4.35
CA ARG A 86 0.59 2.30 -5.63
C ARG A 86 1.95 1.83 -6.13
N ARG A 87 2.60 0.92 -5.41
CA ARG A 87 3.98 0.50 -5.70
C ARG A 87 4.12 -0.61 -6.75
N PRO A 88 3.16 -1.57 -6.88
CA PRO A 88 3.37 -2.68 -7.80
C PRO A 88 3.51 -2.24 -9.26
N ASN A 89 4.45 -2.87 -9.99
CA ASN A 89 4.59 -2.69 -11.42
C ASN A 89 3.55 -3.52 -12.19
N ALA A 90 3.30 -3.14 -13.42
CA ALA A 90 2.34 -3.85 -14.27
C ALA A 90 2.76 -5.30 -14.55
N ASN A 91 4.06 -5.60 -14.44
CA ASN A 91 4.59 -6.96 -14.64
C ASN A 91 4.63 -7.78 -13.35
N ALA A 92 4.07 -7.27 -12.25
CA ALA A 92 4.02 -7.99 -10.98
C ALA A 92 2.97 -9.10 -11.04
N ASP A 93 3.22 -10.17 -10.25
CA ASP A 93 2.26 -11.25 -10.09
C ASP A 93 1.19 -10.83 -9.07
N PRO A 94 -0.10 -10.74 -9.47
CA PRO A 94 -1.16 -10.35 -8.53
C PRO A 94 -1.27 -11.25 -7.30
N TYR A 95 -0.95 -12.53 -7.43
CA TYR A 95 -1.00 -13.46 -6.31
C TYR A 95 0.08 -13.15 -5.29
N VAL A 96 1.27 -12.75 -5.75
CA VAL A 96 2.36 -12.34 -4.86
C VAL A 96 1.99 -11.06 -4.13
N ILE A 97 1.43 -10.08 -4.84
CA ILE A 97 0.97 -8.82 -4.24
C ILE A 97 -0.04 -9.11 -3.14
N THR A 98 -1.05 -9.92 -3.44
CA THR A 98 -2.11 -10.25 -2.49
C THR A 98 -1.57 -10.96 -1.28
N THR A 99 -0.65 -11.91 -1.47
CA THR A 99 -0.03 -12.65 -0.37
C THR A 99 0.74 -11.72 0.56
N LEU A 100 1.56 -10.84 0.01
CA LEU A 100 2.34 -9.89 0.80
C LEU A 100 1.43 -8.94 1.59
N MET A 101 0.41 -8.37 0.94
CA MET A 101 -0.53 -7.48 1.59
C MET A 101 -1.29 -8.21 2.71
N THR A 102 -1.79 -9.40 2.42
CA THR A 102 -2.54 -10.20 3.40
C THR A 102 -1.69 -10.53 4.61
N ASN A 103 -0.47 -11.01 4.39
CA ASN A 103 0.41 -11.39 5.50
C ASN A 103 0.74 -10.19 6.39
N THR A 104 1.10 -9.06 5.79
CA THR A 104 1.49 -7.87 6.55
C THR A 104 0.30 -7.26 7.30
N VAL A 105 -0.81 -7.04 6.60
CA VAL A 105 -1.95 -6.33 7.17
C VAL A 105 -2.73 -7.21 8.14
N CYS A 106 -3.03 -8.45 7.77
CA CYS A 106 -3.82 -9.32 8.64
C CYS A 106 -3.08 -9.67 9.93
N GLU A 107 -1.76 -9.85 9.86
CA GLU A 107 -0.94 -10.07 11.06
C GLU A 107 -1.02 -8.87 12.00
N ALA A 108 -0.94 -7.66 11.45
CA ALA A 108 -0.99 -6.43 12.25
C ALA A 108 -2.36 -6.19 12.88
N LEU A 109 -3.43 -6.61 12.21
CA LEU A 109 -4.81 -6.39 12.66
C LEU A 109 -5.39 -7.59 13.44
N ALA A 110 -4.60 -8.62 13.66
CA ALA A 110 -5.04 -9.81 14.39
C ALA A 110 -5.36 -9.53 15.86
#